data_1f22f1f0c4b7f7351bb5ad6eba8eff6e
#
_entry.id   1f22f1f0c4b7f7351bb5ad6eba8eff6e
#
_cell.length_a   1.000
_cell.length_b   1.000
_cell.length_c   1.000
_cell.angle_alpha   90.00
_cell.angle_beta   90.00
_cell.angle_gamma   90.00
#
_symmetry.space_group_name_H-M   'P 1'
#
loop_
_entity.id
_entity.type
_entity.pdbx_description
1 polymer ?
#
loop_
_entity_poly.entity_id
_entity_poly.type
_entity_poly.pdbx_seq_one_letter_code
_entity_poly.pdbx_strand_id
1 'polypeptide(L)'
;ETQTKANPALIKGLTFATGDAFTKAAADQVAALKDADVVICLAHLGVDGESSPYRSTDLYAAVKGIDFIIDGHSHTVMTKGEKGEPIQSTGTAFKNIGVIVIDNASKKIESNSLFEIKEDTAKDAAVSAAAKTIVDRVNAEYGVVFAKSEVTLNGAKAPNGNRDSETNNGDLITDAMIWKVMQNKDGLTVDADHVVAITNGGGIRAAIKPGDVTKKDINTVLPFGNTVTVIYVTGAELLEALEASTQSTPLGGFPQVAGINLTLHTGKAYDKNDSTYPGSTYYGPKSINRVVINSINGKDFKADDTYAVVTNDFLASGGDTYYAFAAATAKFDTGVPLDEAVMEYVAKELKGVIGKQYAEPQGRITYFNPFKDVKTTAWYFAPMINLYESGIVNGTSATTYAPDAKLSWAAALKLLLVSHGDLKSEDATGVDWSKNTIAKAAELGLVEAELDGAKDISRLEFCQVAAKLNKLEESKTESKFTDCADGYVMALVDAEVINGMTETTFEPAASLTRAQIAKIIYQLNLIKK
;
A
#
# COMPACT_ATOMS: atom_id res chain seq x y z
N GLU A 1 -1.53 19.08 -8.72
CA GLU A 1 -1.19 17.83 -9.41
C GLU A 1 0.31 17.72 -9.61
N THR A 2 0.86 16.53 -9.52
CA THR A 2 2.27 16.22 -9.79
C THR A 2 2.41 15.26 -10.96
N GLN A 3 3.60 15.19 -11.56
CA GLN A 3 3.87 14.32 -12.71
C GLN A 3 3.54 12.85 -12.42
N THR A 4 3.80 12.38 -11.20
CA THR A 4 3.53 10.99 -10.78
C THR A 4 2.05 10.63 -10.67
N LYS A 5 1.16 11.62 -10.72
CA LYS A 5 -0.30 11.43 -10.66
C LYS A 5 -0.95 11.41 -12.06
N ALA A 6 -0.18 11.70 -13.10
CA ALA A 6 -0.67 11.80 -14.47
C ALA A 6 -0.08 10.69 -15.36
N ASN A 7 -0.84 10.25 -16.37
CA ASN A 7 -0.34 9.27 -17.33
C ASN A 7 0.81 9.89 -18.15
N PRO A 8 2.05 9.35 -18.11
CA PRO A 8 3.19 9.91 -18.81
C PRO A 8 3.00 10.05 -20.32
N ALA A 9 2.24 9.16 -20.94
CA ALA A 9 1.93 9.24 -22.37
C ALA A 9 1.08 10.46 -22.74
N LEU A 10 0.22 10.91 -21.82
CA LEU A 10 -0.73 12.00 -22.05
C LEU A 10 -0.18 13.39 -21.65
N ILE A 11 0.96 13.45 -20.97
CA ILE A 11 1.58 14.70 -20.52
C ILE A 11 2.83 15.10 -21.33
N LYS A 12 3.05 14.47 -22.47
CA LYS A 12 4.19 14.77 -23.34
C LYS A 12 4.21 16.26 -23.73
N GLY A 13 5.34 16.91 -23.50
CA GLY A 13 5.51 18.34 -23.74
C GLY A 13 5.10 19.26 -22.57
N LEU A 14 4.61 18.71 -21.45
CA LEU A 14 4.39 19.45 -20.21
C LEU A 14 5.62 19.35 -19.31
N THR A 15 5.84 20.41 -18.52
CA THR A 15 6.88 20.43 -17.48
C THR A 15 6.21 20.60 -16.13
N PHE A 16 6.56 19.72 -15.19
CA PHE A 16 6.06 19.77 -13.82
C PHE A 16 7.12 20.34 -12.89
N ALA A 17 6.72 21.25 -12.01
CA ALA A 17 7.57 21.72 -10.93
C ALA A 17 7.79 20.60 -9.91
N THR A 18 9.03 20.35 -9.50
CA THR A 18 9.42 19.32 -8.54
C THR A 18 10.36 19.89 -7.48
N GLY A 19 10.49 19.22 -6.32
CA GLY A 19 11.34 19.67 -5.23
C GLY A 19 11.01 21.11 -4.80
N ASP A 20 12.03 21.92 -4.63
CA ASP A 20 11.89 23.35 -4.21
C ASP A 20 11.08 24.18 -5.21
N ALA A 21 11.11 23.84 -6.50
CA ALA A 21 10.32 24.55 -7.51
C ALA A 21 8.81 24.34 -7.32
N PHE A 22 8.38 23.18 -6.79
CA PHE A 22 6.97 22.92 -6.48
C PHE A 22 6.46 23.84 -5.36
N THR A 23 7.16 23.89 -4.23
CA THR A 23 6.79 24.77 -3.10
C THR A 23 6.93 26.24 -3.46
N LYS A 24 7.97 26.59 -4.24
CA LYS A 24 8.15 27.96 -4.73
C LYS A 24 7.00 28.40 -5.62
N ALA A 25 6.52 27.57 -6.54
CA ALA A 25 5.39 27.90 -7.40
C ALA A 25 4.13 28.23 -6.59
N ALA A 26 3.84 27.46 -5.55
CA ALA A 26 2.72 27.74 -4.65
C ALA A 26 2.94 29.04 -3.84
N ALA A 27 4.14 29.26 -3.30
CA ALA A 27 4.47 30.46 -2.56
C ALA A 27 4.36 31.73 -3.43
N ASP A 28 4.81 31.67 -4.70
CA ASP A 28 4.68 32.77 -5.66
C ASP A 28 3.20 33.12 -5.92
N GLN A 29 2.31 32.11 -6.00
CA GLN A 29 0.88 32.34 -6.16
C GLN A 29 0.25 32.95 -4.90
N VAL A 30 0.61 32.47 -3.71
CA VAL A 30 0.17 33.09 -2.45
C VAL A 30 0.60 34.56 -2.38
N ALA A 31 1.86 34.85 -2.75
CA ALA A 31 2.36 36.22 -2.77
C ALA A 31 1.63 37.12 -3.78
N ALA A 32 1.18 36.55 -4.91
CA ALA A 32 0.35 37.27 -5.89
C ALA A 32 -1.06 37.58 -5.37
N LEU A 33 -1.56 36.78 -4.42
CA LEU A 33 -2.89 36.92 -3.79
C LEU A 33 -2.87 37.73 -2.49
N LYS A 34 -1.84 38.54 -2.26
CA LYS A 34 -1.62 39.33 -1.03
C LYS A 34 -2.79 40.22 -0.62
N ASP A 35 -3.64 40.62 -1.57
CA ASP A 35 -4.81 41.47 -1.34
C ASP A 35 -6.11 40.66 -1.15
N ALA A 36 -6.04 39.33 -1.17
CA ALA A 36 -7.18 38.46 -0.90
C ALA A 36 -7.41 38.31 0.61
N ASP A 37 -8.68 38.33 1.02
CA ASP A 37 -9.07 38.14 2.41
C ASP A 37 -8.84 36.68 2.88
N VAL A 38 -8.99 35.69 1.97
CA VAL A 38 -8.85 34.25 2.22
C VAL A 38 -8.21 33.59 1.00
N VAL A 39 -7.19 32.78 1.22
CA VAL A 39 -6.50 32.02 0.17
C VAL A 39 -6.81 30.53 0.32
N ILE A 40 -7.53 29.97 -0.62
CA ILE A 40 -7.88 28.55 -0.68
C ILE A 40 -7.09 27.87 -1.80
N CYS A 41 -6.35 26.82 -1.47
CA CYS A 41 -5.67 25.98 -2.44
C CYS A 41 -6.57 24.82 -2.89
N LEU A 42 -6.85 24.72 -4.19
CA LEU A 42 -7.46 23.54 -4.78
C LEU A 42 -6.33 22.59 -5.20
N ALA A 43 -6.28 21.41 -4.61
CA ALA A 43 -5.21 20.44 -4.79
C ALA A 43 -5.75 19.07 -5.25
N HIS A 44 -4.88 18.31 -5.90
CA HIS A 44 -5.06 16.87 -6.15
C HIS A 44 -3.73 16.18 -5.86
N LEU A 45 -3.32 16.25 -4.60
CA LEU A 45 -2.01 15.81 -4.13
C LEU A 45 -2.08 14.53 -3.30
N GLY A 46 -3.13 14.38 -2.52
CA GLY A 46 -3.29 13.29 -1.57
C GLY A 46 -2.55 13.55 -0.25
N VAL A 47 -2.80 12.68 0.73
CA VAL A 47 -2.21 12.74 2.08
C VAL A 47 -1.60 11.42 2.52
N ASP A 48 -1.75 10.35 1.75
CA ASP A 48 -1.20 9.03 2.03
C ASP A 48 0.31 8.92 1.76
N GLY A 49 0.89 7.78 2.12
CA GLY A 49 2.32 7.53 1.94
C GLY A 49 2.77 7.55 0.49
N GLU A 50 1.93 7.10 -0.45
CA GLU A 50 2.19 7.13 -1.90
C GLU A 50 2.28 8.56 -2.45
N SER A 51 1.69 9.51 -1.75
CA SER A 51 1.67 10.92 -2.15
C SER A 51 2.90 11.71 -1.70
N SER A 52 3.74 11.16 -0.81
CA SER A 52 4.98 11.78 -0.37
C SER A 52 5.98 11.91 -1.54
N PRO A 53 6.79 13.00 -1.61
CA PRO A 53 6.91 14.13 -0.69
C PRO A 53 6.00 15.33 -1.06
N TYR A 54 4.99 15.15 -1.90
CA TYR A 54 4.12 16.22 -2.41
C TYR A 54 2.70 16.14 -1.85
N ARG A 55 2.55 15.65 -0.60
CA ARG A 55 1.25 15.62 0.08
C ARG A 55 0.74 17.04 0.33
N SER A 56 -0.57 17.20 0.43
CA SER A 56 -1.18 18.46 0.83
C SER A 56 -0.69 18.95 2.20
N THR A 57 -0.40 18.03 3.12
CA THR A 57 0.22 18.32 4.42
C THR A 57 1.64 18.84 4.29
N ASP A 58 2.45 18.28 3.36
CA ASP A 58 3.82 18.74 3.07
C ASP A 58 3.80 20.16 2.47
N LEU A 59 2.87 20.41 1.53
CA LEU A 59 2.67 21.72 0.93
C LEU A 59 2.28 22.76 1.98
N TYR A 60 1.31 22.46 2.83
CA TYR A 60 0.84 23.36 3.88
C TYR A 60 1.94 23.71 4.90
N ALA A 61 2.77 22.73 5.26
CA ALA A 61 3.90 22.95 6.15
C ALA A 61 4.96 23.88 5.54
N ALA A 62 5.23 23.74 4.23
CA ALA A 62 6.26 24.48 3.52
C ALA A 62 5.83 25.89 3.11
N VAL A 63 4.55 26.12 2.78
CA VAL A 63 4.05 27.38 2.21
C VAL A 63 3.13 28.09 3.21
N LYS A 64 3.51 29.29 3.64
CA LYS A 64 2.71 30.14 4.52
C LYS A 64 1.74 31.02 3.73
N GLY A 65 0.57 31.32 4.32
CA GLY A 65 -0.46 32.15 3.73
C GLY A 65 -1.53 31.40 2.95
N ILE A 66 -1.57 30.08 3.03
CA ILE A 66 -2.70 29.26 2.61
C ILE A 66 -3.62 29.10 3.83
N ASP A 67 -4.86 29.56 3.74
CA ASP A 67 -5.85 29.47 4.84
C ASP A 67 -6.52 28.11 4.85
N PHE A 68 -6.69 27.47 3.70
CA PHE A 68 -7.35 26.16 3.56
C PHE A 68 -6.90 25.42 2.31
N ILE A 69 -6.88 24.07 2.39
CA ILE A 69 -6.66 23.21 1.22
C ILE A 69 -7.87 22.29 1.02
N ILE A 70 -8.40 22.28 -0.19
CA ILE A 70 -9.38 21.30 -0.67
C ILE A 70 -8.59 20.29 -1.51
N ASP A 71 -8.51 19.04 -1.06
CA ASP A 71 -7.65 18.03 -1.68
C ASP A 71 -8.45 16.81 -2.18
N GLY A 72 -7.78 15.98 -2.98
CA GLY A 72 -8.28 14.72 -3.53
C GLY A 72 -7.15 13.69 -3.65
N HIS A 73 -7.22 12.78 -4.64
CA HIS A 73 -6.28 11.73 -5.01
C HIS A 73 -6.26 10.51 -4.07
N SER A 74 -5.91 10.65 -2.80
CA SER A 74 -5.80 9.52 -1.85
C SER A 74 -7.15 8.91 -1.43
N HIS A 75 -8.28 9.52 -1.86
CA HIS A 75 -9.64 9.13 -1.49
C HIS A 75 -9.88 9.14 0.04
N THR A 76 -9.09 9.89 0.78
CA THR A 76 -9.22 10.04 2.23
C THR A 76 -10.47 10.84 2.58
N VAL A 77 -11.17 10.43 3.63
CA VAL A 77 -12.32 11.19 4.19
C VAL A 77 -11.80 11.91 5.42
N MET A 78 -11.67 13.23 5.35
CA MET A 78 -11.10 14.02 6.45
C MET A 78 -11.54 15.48 6.39
N THR A 79 -11.59 16.14 7.56
CA THR A 79 -11.83 17.58 7.73
C THR A 79 -10.60 18.34 8.23
N LYS A 80 -9.53 17.61 8.60
CA LYS A 80 -8.24 18.18 9.04
C LYS A 80 -7.15 17.15 8.83
N GLY A 81 -5.92 17.59 8.61
CA GLY A 81 -4.74 16.75 8.60
C GLY A 81 -4.39 16.20 9.99
N GLU A 82 -3.44 15.28 10.06
CA GLU A 82 -3.03 14.58 11.29
C GLU A 82 -2.52 15.53 12.38
N LYS A 83 -1.86 16.63 12.00
CA LYS A 83 -1.37 17.66 12.91
C LYS A 83 -2.32 18.86 13.05
N GLY A 84 -3.57 18.69 12.59
CA GLY A 84 -4.59 19.74 12.64
C GLY A 84 -4.53 20.72 11.46
N GLU A 85 -3.82 20.40 10.40
CA GLU A 85 -3.75 21.24 9.19
C GLU A 85 -5.16 21.46 8.60
N PRO A 86 -5.49 22.68 8.13
CA PRO A 86 -6.81 23.01 7.56
C PRO A 86 -6.94 22.43 6.15
N ILE A 87 -7.09 21.12 6.06
CA ILE A 87 -7.19 20.36 4.81
C ILE A 87 -8.45 19.51 4.85
N GLN A 88 -9.26 19.59 3.79
CA GLN A 88 -10.43 18.74 3.63
C GLN A 88 -10.28 17.83 2.40
N SER A 89 -10.66 16.57 2.55
CA SER A 89 -10.85 15.62 1.46
C SER A 89 -12.15 14.84 1.68
N THR A 90 -12.94 14.69 0.63
CA THR A 90 -14.32 14.16 0.69
C THR A 90 -14.42 12.67 0.40
N GLY A 91 -13.28 11.99 0.25
CA GLY A 91 -13.26 10.58 -0.17
C GLY A 91 -13.38 10.41 -1.68
N THR A 92 -14.24 9.51 -2.10
CA THR A 92 -14.43 9.17 -3.52
C THR A 92 -15.90 8.87 -3.84
N ALA A 93 -16.22 8.79 -5.14
CA ALA A 93 -17.52 8.39 -5.67
C ALA A 93 -18.69 9.25 -5.13
N PHE A 94 -18.45 10.51 -4.85
CA PHE A 94 -19.45 11.47 -4.39
C PHE A 94 -20.17 11.07 -3.09
N LYS A 95 -19.47 10.29 -2.21
CA LYS A 95 -20.06 9.84 -0.94
C LYS A 95 -20.23 10.96 0.07
N ASN A 96 -19.43 12.02 -0.05
CA ASN A 96 -19.52 13.18 0.83
C ASN A 96 -19.44 14.48 0.03
N ILE A 97 -20.09 15.53 0.55
CA ILE A 97 -19.91 16.91 0.14
C ILE A 97 -19.17 17.64 1.26
N GLY A 98 -18.08 18.33 0.91
CA GLY A 98 -17.38 19.22 1.84
C GLY A 98 -18.10 20.57 1.95
N VAL A 99 -18.29 21.03 3.16
CA VAL A 99 -18.90 22.33 3.45
C VAL A 99 -17.93 23.15 4.29
N ILE A 100 -17.53 24.30 3.75
CA ILE A 100 -16.67 25.27 4.43
C ILE A 100 -17.46 26.55 4.59
N VAL A 101 -17.63 27.03 5.82
CA VAL A 101 -18.30 28.29 6.12
C VAL A 101 -17.24 29.33 6.49
N ILE A 102 -17.27 30.46 5.81
CA ILE A 102 -16.36 31.58 6.04
C ILE A 102 -17.17 32.74 6.57
N ASP A 103 -16.82 33.26 7.75
CA ASP A 103 -17.44 34.46 8.30
C ASP A 103 -17.07 35.68 7.46
N ASN A 104 -18.07 36.37 6.95
CA ASN A 104 -17.85 37.50 6.04
C ASN A 104 -17.28 38.74 6.71
N ALA A 105 -17.42 38.90 8.02
CA ALA A 105 -16.89 40.05 8.74
C ALA A 105 -15.43 39.82 9.17
N SER A 106 -15.14 38.68 9.76
CA SER A 106 -13.78 38.35 10.21
C SER A 106 -12.89 37.72 9.14
N LYS A 107 -13.46 37.29 8.01
CA LYS A 107 -12.78 36.59 6.91
C LYS A 107 -12.10 35.27 7.35
N LYS A 108 -12.59 34.68 8.44
CA LYS A 108 -12.07 33.42 8.98
C LYS A 108 -12.99 32.24 8.64
N ILE A 109 -12.39 31.07 8.54
CA ILE A 109 -13.13 29.82 8.45
C ILE A 109 -13.81 29.57 9.79
N GLU A 110 -15.14 29.60 9.80
CA GLU A 110 -16.00 29.38 10.96
C GLU A 110 -16.24 27.90 11.20
N SER A 111 -16.46 27.15 10.12
CA SER A 111 -16.65 25.71 10.20
C SER A 111 -16.17 24.99 8.94
N ASN A 112 -15.84 23.72 9.14
CA ASN A 112 -15.41 22.78 8.12
C ASN A 112 -16.04 21.42 8.44
N SER A 113 -16.92 20.94 7.57
CA SER A 113 -17.68 19.71 7.81
C SER A 113 -17.86 18.90 6.54
N LEU A 114 -18.23 17.63 6.71
CA LEU A 114 -18.62 16.74 5.62
C LEU A 114 -20.09 16.39 5.76
N PHE A 115 -20.82 16.50 4.66
CA PHE A 115 -22.19 16.02 4.54
C PHE A 115 -22.18 14.68 3.79
N GLU A 116 -22.52 13.60 4.49
CA GLU A 116 -22.62 12.28 3.87
C GLU A 116 -23.86 12.19 2.96
N ILE A 117 -23.64 11.75 1.72
CA ILE A 117 -24.73 11.50 0.78
C ILE A 117 -25.21 10.06 0.99
N LYS A 118 -26.48 9.94 1.41
CA LYS A 118 -27.17 8.67 1.63
C LYS A 118 -28.16 8.38 0.50
N GLU A 119 -28.66 7.18 0.46
CA GLU A 119 -29.62 6.75 -0.56
C GLU A 119 -30.90 7.59 -0.53
N ASP A 120 -31.34 8.00 0.66
CA ASP A 120 -32.50 8.83 0.93
C ASP A 120 -32.23 10.35 0.89
N THR A 121 -30.99 10.77 0.56
CA THR A 121 -30.67 12.20 0.42
C THR A 121 -31.55 12.85 -0.63
N ALA A 122 -32.17 13.96 -0.28
CA ALA A 122 -33.07 14.72 -1.17
C ALA A 122 -32.35 15.13 -2.47
N LYS A 123 -33.03 14.95 -3.59
CA LYS A 123 -32.48 15.20 -4.93
C LYS A 123 -33.24 16.34 -5.61
N ASP A 124 -32.52 17.24 -6.25
CA ASP A 124 -33.14 18.23 -7.13
C ASP A 124 -33.77 17.55 -8.34
N ALA A 125 -35.03 17.85 -8.64
CA ALA A 125 -35.80 17.19 -9.69
C ALA A 125 -35.25 17.50 -11.10
N ALA A 126 -34.82 18.73 -11.36
CA ALA A 126 -34.33 19.15 -12.68
C ALA A 126 -32.94 18.52 -12.95
N VAL A 127 -32.05 18.54 -11.96
CA VAL A 127 -30.72 17.89 -12.05
C VAL A 127 -30.88 16.37 -12.20
N SER A 128 -31.80 15.76 -11.46
CA SER A 128 -32.09 14.32 -11.55
C SER A 128 -32.62 13.93 -12.94
N ALA A 129 -33.50 14.75 -13.55
CA ALA A 129 -33.99 14.49 -14.89
C ALA A 129 -32.88 14.62 -15.96
N ALA A 130 -32.03 15.63 -15.85
CA ALA A 130 -30.88 15.79 -16.74
C ALA A 130 -29.87 14.63 -16.58
N ALA A 131 -29.51 14.24 -15.34
CA ALA A 131 -28.66 13.11 -15.05
C ALA A 131 -29.24 11.80 -15.57
N LYS A 132 -30.58 11.59 -15.41
CA LYS A 132 -31.26 10.40 -15.91
C LYS A 132 -31.12 10.24 -17.42
N THR A 133 -31.22 11.31 -18.21
CA THR A 133 -31.03 11.25 -19.66
C THR A 133 -29.64 10.72 -20.04
N ILE A 134 -28.60 11.14 -19.31
CA ILE A 134 -27.23 10.66 -19.54
C ILE A 134 -27.10 9.20 -19.10
N VAL A 135 -27.62 8.86 -17.92
CA VAL A 135 -27.58 7.50 -17.36
C VAL A 135 -28.33 6.53 -18.26
N ASP A 136 -29.51 6.90 -18.76
CA ASP A 136 -30.28 6.04 -19.67
C ASP A 136 -29.52 5.76 -20.97
N ARG A 137 -28.84 6.76 -21.55
CA ARG A 137 -28.00 6.58 -22.74
C ARG A 137 -26.80 5.66 -22.43
N VAL A 138 -26.10 5.88 -21.32
CA VAL A 138 -24.98 5.02 -20.90
C VAL A 138 -25.46 3.60 -20.65
N ASN A 139 -26.59 3.41 -19.98
CA ASN A 139 -27.14 2.08 -19.73
C ASN A 139 -27.60 1.37 -21.00
N ALA A 140 -28.13 2.10 -21.97
CA ALA A 140 -28.49 1.51 -23.26
C ALA A 140 -27.28 0.98 -24.06
N GLU A 141 -26.13 1.64 -23.93
CA GLU A 141 -24.90 1.30 -24.62
C GLU A 141 -24.06 0.28 -23.81
N TYR A 142 -23.86 0.54 -22.52
CA TYR A 142 -22.97 -0.23 -21.65
C TYR A 142 -23.69 -1.20 -20.70
N GLY A 143 -25.00 -1.06 -20.52
CA GLY A 143 -25.80 -1.94 -19.65
C GLY A 143 -26.14 -3.30 -20.29
N VAL A 144 -25.61 -3.58 -21.48
CA VAL A 144 -25.83 -4.86 -22.15
C VAL A 144 -25.09 -5.97 -21.42
N VAL A 145 -25.83 -6.98 -20.97
CA VAL A 145 -25.28 -8.21 -20.40
C VAL A 145 -24.58 -9.00 -21.50
N PHE A 146 -23.29 -9.27 -21.34
CA PHE A 146 -22.51 -10.06 -22.29
C PHE A 146 -21.95 -11.34 -21.69
N ALA A 147 -21.96 -11.45 -20.35
CA ALA A 147 -21.41 -12.58 -19.63
C ALA A 147 -22.10 -12.79 -18.28
N LYS A 148 -21.73 -13.85 -17.59
CA LYS A 148 -22.09 -14.13 -16.19
C LYS A 148 -20.85 -14.40 -15.37
N SER A 149 -20.84 -14.00 -14.10
CA SER A 149 -19.84 -14.44 -13.14
C SER A 149 -20.45 -15.41 -12.13
N GLU A 150 -19.79 -16.54 -11.91
CA GLU A 150 -20.13 -17.50 -10.86
C GLU A 150 -19.44 -17.17 -9.52
N VAL A 151 -18.48 -16.24 -9.54
CA VAL A 151 -17.57 -15.93 -8.44
C VAL A 151 -17.53 -14.43 -8.17
N THR A 152 -17.09 -14.04 -6.99
CA THR A 152 -16.72 -12.65 -6.70
C THR A 152 -15.28 -12.40 -7.16
N LEU A 153 -15.06 -11.42 -8.04
CA LEU A 153 -13.74 -10.92 -8.36
C LEU A 153 -13.40 -9.77 -7.41
N ASN A 154 -12.25 -9.87 -6.75
CA ASN A 154 -11.83 -8.92 -5.73
C ASN A 154 -11.39 -7.59 -6.34
N GLY A 155 -12.05 -6.51 -5.98
CA GLY A 155 -11.72 -5.13 -6.38
C GLY A 155 -11.26 -4.26 -5.22
N ALA A 156 -11.00 -4.83 -4.04
CA ALA A 156 -10.52 -4.08 -2.88
C ALA A 156 -9.16 -3.44 -3.16
N LYS A 157 -8.91 -2.28 -2.54
CA LYS A 157 -7.62 -1.61 -2.60
C LYS A 157 -6.60 -2.37 -1.75
N ALA A 158 -6.88 -2.49 -0.45
CA ALA A 158 -6.10 -3.13 0.61
C ALA A 158 -6.97 -3.17 1.90
N PRO A 159 -6.71 -4.02 2.90
CA PRO A 159 -5.76 -5.16 2.84
C PRO A 159 -6.28 -6.33 2.00
N ASN A 160 -5.39 -7.20 1.56
CA ASN A 160 -5.66 -8.35 0.71
C ASN A 160 -6.40 -7.97 -0.59
N GLY A 161 -5.95 -6.89 -1.20
CA GLY A 161 -6.53 -6.31 -2.39
C GLY A 161 -5.49 -6.07 -3.49
N ASN A 162 -5.91 -5.39 -4.54
CA ASN A 162 -5.10 -5.21 -5.75
C ASN A 162 -3.78 -4.47 -5.53
N ARG A 163 -3.62 -3.74 -4.40
CA ARG A 163 -2.43 -2.91 -4.11
C ARG A 163 -1.47 -3.52 -3.09
N ASP A 164 -1.76 -4.69 -2.60
CA ASP A 164 -0.91 -5.38 -1.63
C ASP A 164 -0.91 -6.90 -1.77
N SER A 165 -1.73 -7.45 -2.68
CA SER A 165 -1.86 -8.89 -2.86
C SER A 165 -2.24 -9.23 -4.30
N GLU A 166 -1.96 -10.47 -4.71
CA GLU A 166 -2.58 -11.06 -5.88
C GLU A 166 -4.08 -11.14 -5.70
N THR A 167 -4.83 -10.83 -6.75
CA THR A 167 -6.28 -10.98 -6.75
C THR A 167 -6.77 -11.74 -7.96
N ASN A 168 -7.84 -12.49 -7.79
CA ASN A 168 -8.48 -13.21 -8.90
C ASN A 168 -9.01 -12.27 -10.01
N ASN A 169 -9.26 -11.00 -9.70
CA ASN A 169 -9.58 -9.97 -10.69
C ASN A 169 -8.33 -9.58 -11.50
N GLY A 170 -7.20 -9.43 -10.82
CA GLY A 170 -5.90 -9.22 -11.46
C GLY A 170 -5.51 -10.37 -12.37
N ASP A 171 -5.76 -11.61 -11.93
CA ASP A 171 -5.52 -12.82 -12.74
C ASP A 171 -6.35 -12.82 -14.01
N LEU A 172 -7.67 -12.58 -13.92
CA LEU A 172 -8.55 -12.48 -15.08
C LEU A 172 -8.06 -11.44 -16.10
N ILE A 173 -7.68 -10.25 -15.61
CA ILE A 173 -7.24 -9.15 -16.47
C ILE A 173 -5.93 -9.51 -17.16
N THR A 174 -4.94 -10.03 -16.43
CA THR A 174 -3.64 -10.37 -17.02
C THR A 174 -3.70 -11.58 -17.95
N ASP A 175 -4.58 -12.55 -17.68
CA ASP A 175 -4.86 -13.64 -18.62
C ASP A 175 -5.49 -13.12 -19.92
N ALA A 176 -6.44 -12.19 -19.81
CA ALA A 176 -7.05 -11.55 -20.97
C ALA A 176 -6.02 -10.76 -21.82
N MET A 177 -5.06 -10.10 -21.17
CA MET A 177 -3.99 -9.37 -21.84
C MET A 177 -3.10 -10.31 -22.66
N ILE A 178 -2.63 -11.41 -22.08
CA ILE A 178 -1.85 -12.43 -22.79
C ILE A 178 -2.67 -13.03 -23.92
N TRP A 179 -3.90 -13.45 -23.64
CA TRP A 179 -4.79 -14.04 -24.65
C TRP A 179 -4.96 -13.10 -25.85
N LYS A 180 -5.16 -11.80 -25.61
CA LYS A 180 -5.35 -10.82 -26.69
C LYS A 180 -4.14 -10.70 -27.60
N VAL A 181 -2.94 -10.63 -27.03
CA VAL A 181 -1.69 -10.52 -27.79
C VAL A 181 -1.39 -11.83 -28.53
N MET A 182 -1.66 -12.97 -27.91
CA MET A 182 -1.41 -14.29 -28.50
C MET A 182 -2.32 -14.61 -29.70
N GLN A 183 -3.39 -13.86 -29.95
CA GLN A 183 -4.16 -13.95 -31.18
C GLN A 183 -3.32 -13.55 -32.41
N ASN A 184 -2.26 -12.78 -32.24
CA ASN A 184 -1.33 -12.32 -33.25
C ASN A 184 0.13 -12.67 -32.90
N LYS A 185 0.35 -13.86 -32.36
CA LYS A 185 1.67 -14.31 -31.87
C LYS A 185 2.81 -14.25 -32.89
N ASP A 186 2.49 -14.37 -34.17
CA ASP A 186 3.49 -14.32 -35.27
C ASP A 186 4.14 -12.92 -35.40
N GLY A 187 3.57 -11.90 -34.78
CA GLY A 187 4.14 -10.56 -34.66
C GLY A 187 5.11 -10.37 -33.49
N LEU A 188 5.24 -11.36 -32.61
CA LEU A 188 6.17 -11.32 -31.50
C LEU A 188 7.58 -11.72 -31.93
N THR A 189 8.59 -11.11 -31.29
CA THR A 189 10.01 -11.40 -31.56
C THR A 189 10.63 -12.40 -30.59
N VAL A 190 9.82 -12.94 -29.67
CA VAL A 190 10.20 -13.96 -28.68
C VAL A 190 9.23 -15.13 -28.75
N ASP A 191 9.67 -16.29 -28.26
CA ASP A 191 8.82 -17.46 -28.14
C ASP A 191 7.68 -17.26 -27.14
N ALA A 192 6.60 -18.02 -27.28
CA ALA A 192 5.41 -17.91 -26.46
C ALA A 192 5.67 -18.11 -24.95
N ASP A 193 6.68 -18.86 -24.59
CA ASP A 193 7.10 -19.10 -23.21
C ASP A 193 7.89 -17.92 -22.58
N HIS A 194 8.23 -16.91 -23.37
CA HIS A 194 8.80 -15.64 -22.93
C HIS A 194 7.77 -14.48 -22.93
N VAL A 195 6.48 -14.79 -23.11
CA VAL A 195 5.41 -13.80 -23.04
C VAL A 195 4.81 -13.79 -21.66
N VAL A 196 4.82 -12.63 -20.99
CA VAL A 196 4.26 -12.42 -19.67
C VAL A 196 3.34 -11.21 -19.67
N ALA A 197 2.44 -11.11 -18.68
CA ALA A 197 1.65 -9.90 -18.51
C ALA A 197 1.83 -9.30 -17.13
N ILE A 198 1.78 -7.96 -17.07
CA ILE A 198 1.80 -7.17 -15.84
C ILE A 198 0.82 -6.01 -15.98
N THR A 199 -0.06 -5.86 -14.99
CA THR A 199 -0.84 -4.62 -14.81
C THR A 199 -0.73 -4.14 -13.37
N ASN A 200 -0.91 -2.84 -13.14
CA ASN A 200 -0.83 -2.25 -11.80
C ASN A 200 -2.15 -2.36 -11.05
N GLY A 201 -2.08 -2.67 -9.78
CA GLY A 201 -3.25 -2.78 -8.91
C GLY A 201 -4.05 -1.48 -8.79
N GLY A 202 -3.38 -0.33 -8.96
CA GLY A 202 -4.01 0.98 -9.04
C GLY A 202 -4.95 1.15 -10.23
N GLY A 203 -4.77 0.37 -11.28
CA GLY A 203 -5.65 0.33 -12.47
C GLY A 203 -6.98 -0.37 -12.23
N ILE A 204 -7.07 -1.25 -11.23
CA ILE A 204 -8.25 -2.08 -10.92
C ILE A 204 -9.09 -1.39 -9.85
N ARG A 205 -10.30 -0.93 -10.20
CA ARG A 205 -11.04 0.05 -9.39
C ARG A 205 -12.32 -0.46 -8.73
N ALA A 206 -12.82 -1.63 -9.13
CA ALA A 206 -14.05 -2.20 -8.62
C ALA A 206 -14.02 -3.72 -8.58
N ALA A 207 -14.91 -4.31 -7.78
CA ALA A 207 -15.18 -5.74 -7.73
C ALA A 207 -16.28 -6.11 -8.75
N ILE A 208 -16.29 -7.36 -9.20
CA ILE A 208 -17.41 -7.97 -9.93
C ILE A 208 -18.06 -8.99 -8.99
N LYS A 209 -19.37 -8.90 -8.81
CA LYS A 209 -20.16 -9.83 -8.00
C LYS A 209 -20.69 -10.99 -8.87
N PRO A 210 -21.04 -12.13 -8.27
CA PRO A 210 -21.75 -13.18 -8.98
C PRO A 210 -23.07 -12.67 -9.58
N GLY A 211 -23.38 -13.11 -10.79
CA GLY A 211 -24.56 -12.71 -11.54
C GLY A 211 -24.26 -12.25 -12.96
N ASP A 212 -25.15 -11.48 -13.55
CA ASP A 212 -25.00 -10.91 -14.87
C ASP A 212 -23.86 -9.88 -14.88
N VAL A 213 -23.02 -9.91 -15.92
CA VAL A 213 -21.91 -8.98 -16.12
C VAL A 213 -22.18 -8.16 -17.38
N THR A 214 -22.18 -6.85 -17.22
CA THR A 214 -22.37 -5.88 -18.29
C THR A 214 -21.05 -5.26 -18.74
N LYS A 215 -21.03 -4.61 -19.89
CA LYS A 215 -19.90 -3.80 -20.33
C LYS A 215 -19.55 -2.71 -19.32
N LYS A 216 -20.57 -2.14 -18.68
CA LYS A 216 -20.40 -1.13 -17.64
C LYS A 216 -19.62 -1.65 -16.42
N ASP A 217 -19.86 -2.90 -16.04
CA ASP A 217 -19.13 -3.50 -14.90
C ASP A 217 -17.64 -3.59 -15.21
N ILE A 218 -17.26 -4.06 -16.40
CA ILE A 218 -15.85 -4.13 -16.81
C ILE A 218 -15.24 -2.71 -16.93
N ASN A 219 -15.98 -1.76 -17.52
CA ASN A 219 -15.51 -0.38 -17.62
C ASN A 219 -15.37 0.29 -16.24
N THR A 220 -16.19 -0.09 -15.27
CA THR A 220 -16.05 0.38 -13.87
C THR A 220 -14.80 -0.22 -13.20
N VAL A 221 -14.44 -1.46 -13.54
CA VAL A 221 -13.20 -2.09 -13.08
C VAL A 221 -11.98 -1.40 -13.69
N LEU A 222 -12.02 -1.07 -14.98
CA LEU A 222 -10.91 -0.52 -15.79
C LEU A 222 -11.30 0.83 -16.44
N PRO A 223 -11.45 1.91 -15.63
CA PRO A 223 -12.08 3.15 -16.12
C PRO A 223 -11.13 4.12 -16.85
N PHE A 224 -9.85 3.80 -17.00
CA PHE A 224 -8.85 4.76 -17.46
C PHE A 224 -8.68 4.84 -18.98
N GLY A 225 -9.30 3.91 -19.73
CA GLY A 225 -9.14 3.84 -21.17
C GLY A 225 -7.73 3.50 -21.64
N ASN A 226 -6.94 2.87 -20.76
CA ASN A 226 -5.60 2.40 -21.11
C ASN A 226 -5.67 1.34 -22.20
N THR A 227 -4.67 1.32 -23.08
CA THR A 227 -4.54 0.33 -24.17
C THR A 227 -3.59 -0.81 -23.80
N VAL A 228 -3.79 -1.98 -24.39
CA VAL A 228 -2.86 -3.12 -24.29
C VAL A 228 -1.62 -2.81 -25.12
N THR A 229 -0.47 -2.80 -24.46
CA THR A 229 0.84 -2.50 -25.07
C THR A 229 1.80 -3.66 -24.82
N VAL A 230 2.61 -4.00 -25.81
CA VAL A 230 3.70 -4.97 -25.69
C VAL A 230 5.03 -4.24 -25.68
N ILE A 231 5.87 -4.54 -24.69
CA ILE A 231 7.25 -4.04 -24.63
C ILE A 231 8.20 -5.21 -24.53
N TYR A 232 9.44 -5.01 -25.00
CA TYR A 232 10.49 -6.01 -24.90
C TYR A 232 11.56 -5.51 -23.93
N VAL A 233 11.77 -6.29 -22.88
CA VAL A 233 12.73 -5.98 -21.81
C VAL A 233 13.60 -7.19 -21.52
N THR A 234 14.79 -6.96 -21.00
CA THR A 234 15.62 -8.02 -20.43
C THR A 234 15.00 -8.54 -19.12
N GLY A 235 15.36 -9.75 -18.72
CA GLY A 235 14.95 -10.27 -17.42
C GLY A 235 15.43 -9.39 -16.26
N ALA A 236 16.61 -8.77 -16.39
CA ALA A 236 17.09 -7.82 -15.40
C ALA A 236 16.19 -6.58 -15.25
N GLU A 237 15.75 -5.99 -16.36
CA GLU A 237 14.79 -4.86 -16.36
C GLU A 237 13.41 -5.26 -15.86
N LEU A 238 12.95 -6.48 -16.19
CA LEU A 238 11.71 -7.05 -15.64
C LEU A 238 11.80 -7.18 -14.11
N LEU A 239 12.91 -7.70 -13.60
CA LEU A 239 13.15 -7.89 -12.18
C LEU A 239 13.27 -6.55 -11.45
N GLU A 240 13.94 -5.54 -12.06
CA GLU A 240 14.01 -4.17 -11.53
C GLU A 240 12.62 -3.57 -11.39
N ALA A 241 11.78 -3.68 -12.42
CA ALA A 241 10.42 -3.15 -12.40
C ALA A 241 9.56 -3.80 -11.29
N LEU A 242 9.67 -5.13 -11.13
CA LEU A 242 8.96 -5.86 -10.08
C LEU A 242 9.48 -5.51 -8.69
N GLU A 243 10.80 -5.36 -8.50
CA GLU A 243 11.38 -4.90 -7.23
C GLU A 243 10.85 -3.51 -6.87
N ALA A 244 10.90 -2.56 -7.81
CA ALA A 244 10.40 -1.20 -7.60
C ALA A 244 8.91 -1.16 -7.28
N SER A 245 8.10 -2.03 -7.90
CA SER A 245 6.65 -2.09 -7.69
C SER A 245 6.22 -2.66 -6.35
N THR A 246 7.15 -3.23 -5.58
CA THR A 246 6.91 -3.79 -4.24
C THR A 246 7.63 -3.01 -3.13
N GLN A 247 8.15 -1.81 -3.43
CA GLN A 247 8.92 -1.01 -2.46
C GLN A 247 8.16 -0.70 -1.17
N SER A 248 6.84 -0.59 -1.25
CA SER A 248 5.91 -0.41 -0.13
C SER A 248 4.57 -1.06 -0.46
N THR A 249 3.75 -1.30 0.55
CA THR A 249 2.37 -1.79 0.39
C THR A 249 1.47 -1.11 1.44
N PRO A 250 0.25 -0.69 1.06
CA PRO A 250 -0.33 -0.76 -0.29
C PRO A 250 0.29 0.24 -1.26
N LEU A 251 0.45 -0.13 -2.53
CA LEU A 251 1.02 0.72 -3.57
C LEU A 251 0.21 0.60 -4.87
N GLY A 252 -0.07 1.73 -5.52
CA GLY A 252 -0.76 1.74 -6.82
C GLY A 252 -0.05 0.92 -7.88
N GLY A 253 1.28 0.94 -7.86
CA GLY A 253 2.15 0.16 -8.73
C GLY A 253 2.24 -1.33 -8.40
N PHE A 254 1.63 -1.83 -7.32
CA PHE A 254 1.70 -3.26 -6.97
C PHE A 254 1.26 -4.13 -8.15
N PRO A 255 2.05 -5.17 -8.53
CA PRO A 255 1.80 -5.91 -9.75
C PRO A 255 0.65 -6.91 -9.62
N GLN A 256 -0.11 -7.06 -10.68
CA GLN A 256 -0.92 -8.23 -10.97
C GLN A 256 -0.32 -8.87 -12.22
N VAL A 257 -0.08 -10.18 -12.21
CA VAL A 257 0.78 -10.82 -13.21
C VAL A 257 0.16 -12.06 -13.85
N ALA A 258 0.59 -12.38 -15.07
CA ALA A 258 0.39 -13.70 -15.69
C ALA A 258 1.67 -14.16 -16.39
N GLY A 259 1.89 -15.47 -16.41
CA GLY A 259 3.12 -16.08 -16.91
C GLY A 259 4.33 -15.93 -15.97
N ILE A 260 4.19 -15.26 -14.84
CA ILE A 260 5.24 -15.06 -13.82
C ILE A 260 4.80 -15.73 -12.53
N ASN A 261 5.66 -16.55 -11.95
CA ASN A 261 5.54 -16.98 -10.56
C ASN A 261 6.65 -16.33 -9.75
N LEU A 262 6.28 -15.58 -8.71
CA LEU A 262 7.25 -14.85 -7.90
C LEU A 262 6.98 -15.01 -6.41
N THR A 263 8.04 -14.83 -5.62
CA THR A 263 7.98 -14.78 -4.16
C THR A 263 8.41 -13.39 -3.69
N LEU A 264 7.62 -12.80 -2.80
CA LEU A 264 7.91 -11.52 -2.17
C LEU A 264 8.46 -11.71 -0.75
N HIS A 265 9.62 -11.11 -0.50
CA HIS A 265 10.25 -11.00 0.81
C HIS A 265 9.86 -9.67 1.45
N THR A 266 8.64 -9.59 1.97
CA THR A 266 8.09 -8.33 2.52
C THR A 266 8.76 -7.89 3.82
N GLY A 267 9.50 -8.77 4.48
CA GLY A 267 10.29 -8.44 5.66
C GLY A 267 11.59 -7.71 5.34
N LYS A 268 12.12 -7.86 4.12
CA LYS A 268 13.33 -7.17 3.69
C LYS A 268 13.05 -5.71 3.37
N ALA A 269 13.99 -4.84 3.73
CA ALA A 269 13.92 -3.44 3.36
C ALA A 269 14.10 -3.27 1.84
N TYR A 270 13.38 -2.32 1.26
CA TYR A 270 13.66 -1.87 -0.10
C TYR A 270 14.96 -1.06 -0.11
N ASP A 271 15.96 -1.54 -0.82
CA ASP A 271 17.25 -0.87 -0.97
C ASP A 271 17.14 0.13 -2.13
N LYS A 272 16.76 1.37 -1.78
CA LYS A 272 16.50 2.43 -2.75
C LYS A 272 17.77 3.14 -3.19
N ASN A 273 17.80 3.59 -4.43
CA ASN A 273 18.84 4.50 -4.93
C ASN A 273 18.87 5.82 -4.16
N ASP A 274 19.98 6.56 -4.25
CA ASP A 274 20.18 7.83 -3.56
C ASP A 274 19.33 8.96 -4.17
N SER A 275 18.91 8.81 -5.44
CA SER A 275 18.04 9.75 -6.15
C SER A 275 16.84 9.05 -6.76
N THR A 276 15.76 9.81 -6.94
CA THR A 276 14.57 9.32 -7.64
C THR A 276 14.85 9.04 -9.12
N TYR A 277 14.00 8.23 -9.73
CA TYR A 277 13.95 8.14 -11.19
C TYR A 277 13.74 9.54 -11.82
N PRO A 278 14.35 9.83 -12.98
CA PRO A 278 14.17 11.10 -13.66
C PRO A 278 12.70 11.44 -13.89
N GLY A 279 12.29 12.62 -13.43
CA GLY A 279 10.90 13.09 -13.56
C GLY A 279 9.87 12.35 -12.69
N SER A 280 10.30 11.59 -11.68
CA SER A 280 9.45 10.80 -10.81
C SER A 280 9.72 11.11 -9.34
N THR A 281 8.78 10.71 -8.46
CA THR A 281 8.96 10.70 -7.00
C THR A 281 9.41 9.33 -6.48
N TYR A 282 9.40 8.32 -7.33
CA TYR A 282 9.80 6.96 -6.98
C TYR A 282 11.30 6.76 -7.15
N TYR A 283 11.87 5.93 -6.28
CA TYR A 283 13.26 5.54 -6.31
C TYR A 283 13.41 4.18 -6.98
N GLY A 284 14.39 4.04 -7.88
CA GLY A 284 14.77 2.73 -8.38
C GLY A 284 15.45 1.89 -7.30
N PRO A 285 15.52 0.55 -7.45
CA PRO A 285 16.26 -0.30 -6.54
C PRO A 285 17.77 -0.13 -6.77
N LYS A 286 18.54 -0.08 -5.69
CA LYS A 286 20.00 -0.16 -5.71
C LYS A 286 20.46 -1.62 -5.77
N SER A 287 19.69 -2.49 -5.15
CA SER A 287 19.87 -3.95 -5.22
C SER A 287 18.51 -4.66 -5.22
N ILE A 288 18.47 -5.87 -5.76
CA ILE A 288 17.29 -6.72 -5.75
C ILE A 288 17.27 -7.52 -4.46
N ASN A 289 16.31 -7.25 -3.60
CA ASN A 289 16.20 -7.84 -2.26
C ASN A 289 14.87 -8.55 -2.02
N ARG A 290 13.80 -8.01 -2.56
CA ARG A 290 12.43 -8.35 -2.16
C ARG A 290 11.77 -9.33 -3.10
N VAL A 291 12.11 -9.28 -4.39
CA VAL A 291 11.49 -10.11 -5.43
C VAL A 291 12.39 -11.25 -5.86
N VAL A 292 11.85 -12.45 -5.85
CA VAL A 292 12.45 -13.64 -6.47
C VAL A 292 11.48 -14.14 -7.52
N ILE A 293 11.85 -14.07 -8.80
CA ILE A 293 11.09 -14.72 -9.88
C ILE A 293 11.43 -16.21 -9.86
N ASN A 294 10.47 -17.02 -9.46
CA ASN A 294 10.64 -18.47 -9.33
C ASN A 294 10.61 -19.16 -10.70
N SER A 295 9.72 -18.71 -11.59
CA SER A 295 9.64 -19.23 -12.96
C SER A 295 8.88 -18.25 -13.89
N ILE A 296 9.17 -18.35 -15.18
CA ILE A 296 8.40 -17.74 -16.26
C ILE A 296 7.78 -18.85 -17.10
N ASN A 297 6.45 -18.89 -17.16
CA ASN A 297 5.69 -19.94 -17.86
C ASN A 297 6.18 -21.36 -17.52
N GLY A 298 6.52 -21.59 -16.24
CA GLY A 298 7.00 -22.87 -15.71
C GLY A 298 8.45 -23.21 -16.04
N LYS A 299 9.21 -22.30 -16.67
CA LYS A 299 10.64 -22.42 -16.94
C LYS A 299 11.48 -21.56 -16.01
N ASP A 300 12.74 -21.89 -15.86
CA ASP A 300 13.69 -21.12 -15.06
C ASP A 300 13.82 -19.69 -15.60
N PHE A 301 13.73 -18.72 -14.71
CA PHE A 301 13.97 -17.31 -15.04
C PHE A 301 15.44 -17.06 -15.37
N LYS A 302 15.68 -16.24 -16.40
CA LYS A 302 17.02 -15.79 -16.78
C LYS A 302 17.06 -14.28 -16.95
N ALA A 303 17.99 -13.64 -16.26
CA ALA A 303 18.14 -12.19 -16.29
C ALA A 303 18.58 -11.65 -17.66
N ASP A 304 19.29 -12.44 -18.44
CA ASP A 304 19.84 -12.05 -19.76
C ASP A 304 18.88 -12.35 -20.92
N ASP A 305 17.82 -13.13 -20.69
CA ASP A 305 16.82 -13.42 -21.73
C ASP A 305 15.93 -12.19 -21.98
N THR A 306 15.38 -12.08 -23.18
CA THR A 306 14.40 -11.05 -23.53
C THR A 306 12.99 -11.59 -23.34
N TYR A 307 12.15 -10.81 -22.67
CA TYR A 307 10.75 -11.11 -22.43
C TYR A 307 9.85 -10.09 -23.12
N ALA A 308 8.76 -10.55 -23.72
CA ALA A 308 7.66 -9.70 -24.15
C ALA A 308 6.72 -9.49 -22.96
N VAL A 309 6.71 -8.28 -22.42
CA VAL A 309 5.81 -7.90 -21.34
C VAL A 309 4.58 -7.24 -21.95
N VAL A 310 3.45 -7.93 -21.84
CA VAL A 310 2.13 -7.39 -22.17
C VAL A 310 1.67 -6.54 -20.98
N THR A 311 1.50 -5.25 -21.19
CA THR A 311 1.16 -4.32 -20.13
C THR A 311 0.18 -3.26 -20.65
N ASN A 312 -0.16 -2.26 -19.84
CA ASN A 312 -0.92 -1.12 -20.30
C ASN A 312 0.00 0.04 -20.73
N ASP A 313 -0.50 0.95 -21.56
CA ASP A 313 0.25 2.10 -22.08
C ASP A 313 0.82 3.00 -20.97
N PHE A 314 0.12 3.11 -19.84
CA PHE A 314 0.56 3.85 -18.67
C PHE A 314 1.86 3.26 -18.08
N LEU A 315 1.91 1.95 -17.82
CA LEU A 315 3.12 1.28 -17.33
C LEU A 315 4.22 1.23 -18.40
N ALA A 316 3.87 0.96 -19.65
CA ALA A 316 4.81 0.97 -20.78
C ALA A 316 5.52 2.31 -20.95
N SER A 317 4.90 3.39 -20.48
CA SER A 317 5.46 4.75 -20.47
C SER A 317 6.20 5.10 -19.17
N GLY A 318 6.35 4.15 -18.24
CA GLY A 318 7.04 4.34 -16.97
C GLY A 318 6.16 4.89 -15.85
N GLY A 319 4.84 4.74 -15.96
CA GLY A 319 3.88 5.13 -14.92
C GLY A 319 4.09 4.35 -13.63
N ASP A 320 3.63 4.91 -12.52
CA ASP A 320 3.89 4.38 -11.17
C ASP A 320 5.40 4.14 -10.95
N THR A 321 5.79 2.94 -10.57
CA THR A 321 7.18 2.55 -10.28
C THR A 321 7.88 1.85 -11.45
N TYR A 322 7.24 1.77 -12.63
CA TYR A 322 7.71 0.98 -13.79
C TYR A 322 8.63 1.77 -14.72
N TYR A 323 9.51 2.59 -14.17
CA TYR A 323 10.43 3.42 -14.95
C TYR A 323 11.31 2.58 -15.90
N ALA A 324 11.73 1.38 -15.50
CA ALA A 324 12.50 0.46 -16.34
C ALA A 324 11.77 0.16 -17.66
N PHE A 325 10.44 0.10 -17.69
CA PHE A 325 9.65 -0.12 -18.90
C PHE A 325 9.66 1.09 -19.86
N ALA A 326 9.87 2.30 -19.34
CA ALA A 326 10.01 3.48 -20.19
C ALA A 326 11.24 3.40 -21.10
N ALA A 327 12.30 2.73 -20.65
CA ALA A 327 13.55 2.56 -21.38
C ALA A 327 13.51 1.44 -22.44
N ALA A 328 12.46 0.60 -22.47
CA ALA A 328 12.32 -0.47 -23.46
C ALA A 328 12.49 0.04 -24.89
N THR A 329 13.40 -0.59 -25.63
CA THR A 329 13.80 -0.15 -26.98
C THR A 329 12.76 -0.46 -28.05
N ALA A 330 11.91 -1.46 -27.82
CA ALA A 330 10.82 -1.84 -28.71
C ALA A 330 9.50 -1.85 -27.94
N LYS A 331 8.54 -1.09 -28.45
CA LYS A 331 7.19 -0.94 -27.89
C LYS A 331 6.17 -1.01 -29.01
N PHE A 332 5.11 -1.74 -28.79
CA PHE A 332 3.99 -1.84 -29.71
C PHE A 332 2.67 -1.66 -28.93
N ASP A 333 2.03 -0.51 -29.12
CA ASP A 333 0.67 -0.29 -28.62
C ASP A 333 -0.32 -0.91 -29.61
N THR A 334 -1.13 -1.83 -29.14
CA THR A 334 -2.13 -2.51 -29.98
C THR A 334 -3.29 -1.60 -30.37
N GLY A 335 -3.46 -0.47 -29.68
CA GLY A 335 -4.63 0.40 -29.80
C GLY A 335 -5.92 -0.22 -29.26
N VAL A 336 -5.88 -1.41 -28.68
CA VAL A 336 -7.04 -2.08 -28.09
C VAL A 336 -7.20 -1.64 -26.65
N PRO A 337 -8.35 -1.05 -26.26
CA PRO A 337 -8.63 -0.74 -24.87
C PRO A 337 -8.57 -1.98 -23.99
N LEU A 338 -8.00 -1.84 -22.79
CA LEU A 338 -7.80 -2.97 -21.87
C LEU A 338 -9.13 -3.58 -21.41
N ASP A 339 -10.14 -2.77 -21.18
CA ASP A 339 -11.50 -3.22 -20.86
C ASP A 339 -12.14 -4.02 -22.01
N GLU A 340 -11.92 -3.60 -23.26
CA GLU A 340 -12.36 -4.35 -24.45
C GLU A 340 -11.64 -5.69 -24.57
N ALA A 341 -10.33 -5.74 -24.30
CA ALA A 341 -9.56 -6.99 -24.31
C ALA A 341 -10.11 -7.98 -23.26
N VAL A 342 -10.47 -7.51 -22.07
CA VAL A 342 -11.11 -8.34 -21.02
C VAL A 342 -12.51 -8.81 -21.48
N MET A 343 -13.32 -7.92 -22.04
CA MET A 343 -14.65 -8.29 -22.54
C MET A 343 -14.57 -9.34 -23.64
N GLU A 344 -13.63 -9.19 -24.59
CA GLU A 344 -13.43 -10.16 -25.65
C GLU A 344 -12.96 -11.52 -25.12
N TYR A 345 -12.03 -11.53 -24.17
CA TYR A 345 -11.55 -12.75 -23.53
C TYR A 345 -12.69 -13.50 -22.84
N VAL A 346 -13.46 -12.79 -22.04
CA VAL A 346 -14.61 -13.38 -21.34
C VAL A 346 -15.64 -13.92 -22.33
N ALA A 347 -15.95 -13.18 -23.40
CA ALA A 347 -16.95 -13.58 -24.36
C ALA A 347 -16.47 -14.76 -25.25
N LYS A 348 -15.23 -14.72 -25.73
CA LYS A 348 -14.73 -15.67 -26.75
C LYS A 348 -14.04 -16.87 -26.12
N GLU A 349 -13.12 -16.66 -25.18
CA GLU A 349 -12.34 -17.75 -24.56
C GLU A 349 -13.13 -18.43 -23.44
N LEU A 350 -13.69 -17.61 -22.54
CA LEU A 350 -14.49 -18.13 -21.41
C LEU A 350 -15.96 -18.40 -21.80
N LYS A 351 -16.33 -18.21 -23.07
CA LYS A 351 -17.69 -18.48 -23.60
C LYS A 351 -18.80 -17.78 -22.79
N GLY A 352 -18.51 -16.58 -22.30
CA GLY A 352 -19.45 -15.76 -21.55
C GLY A 352 -19.61 -16.14 -20.08
N VAL A 353 -18.72 -16.98 -19.50
CA VAL A 353 -18.82 -17.38 -18.09
C VAL A 353 -17.48 -17.22 -17.38
N ILE A 354 -17.45 -16.30 -16.42
CA ILE A 354 -16.33 -16.19 -15.47
C ILE A 354 -16.60 -17.25 -14.37
N GLY A 355 -15.97 -18.40 -14.53
CA GLY A 355 -16.27 -19.59 -13.73
C GLY A 355 -15.36 -19.73 -12.51
N LYS A 356 -15.46 -20.90 -11.88
CA LYS A 356 -14.76 -21.25 -10.63
C LYS A 356 -13.24 -21.26 -10.74
N GLN A 357 -12.67 -21.27 -11.95
CA GLN A 357 -11.22 -21.11 -12.13
C GLN A 357 -10.69 -19.77 -11.60
N TYR A 358 -11.56 -18.76 -11.44
CA TYR A 358 -11.26 -17.48 -10.81
C TYR A 358 -11.92 -17.32 -9.42
N ALA A 359 -12.25 -18.43 -8.72
CA ALA A 359 -12.82 -18.34 -7.37
C ALA A 359 -11.81 -17.78 -6.36
N GLU A 360 -10.54 -18.13 -6.55
CA GLU A 360 -9.42 -17.73 -5.70
C GLU A 360 -8.27 -17.23 -6.58
N PRO A 361 -7.31 -16.44 -6.03
CA PRO A 361 -6.06 -16.12 -6.72
C PRO A 361 -5.30 -17.38 -7.15
N GLN A 362 -4.58 -17.29 -8.27
CA GLN A 362 -3.91 -18.43 -8.92
C GLN A 362 -2.58 -18.83 -8.24
N GLY A 363 -2.11 -18.07 -7.24
CA GLY A 363 -0.85 -18.31 -6.54
C GLY A 363 0.39 -17.90 -7.34
N ARG A 364 0.25 -16.92 -8.22
CA ARG A 364 1.34 -16.36 -9.03
C ARG A 364 2.26 -15.48 -8.21
N ILE A 365 1.72 -14.84 -7.17
CA ILE A 365 2.45 -14.01 -6.22
C ILE A 365 2.33 -14.65 -4.84
N THR A 366 3.45 -15.12 -4.32
CA THR A 366 3.52 -15.70 -2.99
C THR A 366 4.37 -14.85 -2.06
N TYR A 367 4.15 -15.00 -0.75
CA TYR A 367 4.97 -14.32 0.26
C TYR A 367 5.94 -15.31 0.87
N PHE A 368 7.19 -14.89 1.04
CA PHE A 368 8.16 -15.68 1.77
C PHE A 368 7.67 -15.92 3.20
N ASN A 369 7.48 -17.17 3.55
CA ASN A 369 7.03 -17.59 4.86
C ASN A 369 7.69 -18.94 5.22
N PRO A 370 8.70 -18.95 6.12
CA PRO A 370 9.35 -20.19 6.53
C PRO A 370 8.49 -21.03 7.49
N PHE A 371 7.41 -20.46 8.07
CA PHE A 371 6.66 -21.08 9.16
C PHE A 371 5.31 -21.63 8.70
N LYS A 372 5.09 -22.90 8.92
CA LYS A 372 3.85 -23.61 8.53
C LYS A 372 2.65 -23.25 9.42
N ASP A 373 2.91 -22.80 10.64
CA ASP A 373 1.91 -22.42 11.64
C ASP A 373 1.53 -20.94 11.59
N VAL A 374 2.05 -20.20 10.60
CA VAL A 374 1.75 -18.78 10.38
C VAL A 374 1.05 -18.61 9.03
N LYS A 375 -0.13 -17.99 9.04
CA LYS A 375 -0.82 -17.58 7.82
C LYS A 375 -0.32 -16.21 7.35
N THR A 376 -0.13 -16.03 6.05
CA THR A 376 0.28 -14.75 5.46
C THR A 376 -0.75 -13.63 5.67
N THR A 377 -2.01 -14.00 5.92
CA THR A 377 -3.12 -13.08 6.25
C THR A 377 -3.21 -12.75 7.74
N ALA A 378 -2.35 -13.32 8.60
CA ALA A 378 -2.38 -13.03 10.02
C ALA A 378 -1.93 -11.60 10.32
N TRP A 379 -2.58 -10.91 11.26
CA TRP A 379 -2.28 -9.53 11.65
C TRP A 379 -0.83 -9.30 12.11
N TYR A 380 -0.17 -10.36 12.55
CA TYR A 380 1.22 -10.34 13.00
C TYR A 380 2.22 -10.81 11.92
N PHE A 381 1.76 -11.21 10.73
CA PHE A 381 2.63 -11.74 9.69
C PHE A 381 3.70 -10.73 9.26
N ALA A 382 3.30 -9.52 8.85
CA ALA A 382 4.24 -8.50 8.41
C ALA A 382 5.25 -8.08 9.50
N PRO A 383 4.85 -7.81 10.76
CA PRO A 383 5.78 -7.62 11.86
C PRO A 383 6.74 -8.79 12.08
N MET A 384 6.21 -10.00 12.13
CA MET A 384 6.99 -11.21 12.39
C MET A 384 8.03 -11.47 11.30
N ILE A 385 7.62 -11.42 10.02
CA ILE A 385 8.52 -11.70 8.90
C ILE A 385 9.61 -10.63 8.76
N ASN A 386 9.30 -9.37 9.06
CA ASN A 386 10.29 -8.29 9.10
C ASN A 386 11.37 -8.57 10.14
N LEU A 387 10.98 -8.91 11.37
CA LEU A 387 11.94 -9.23 12.43
C LEU A 387 12.71 -10.53 12.16
N TYR A 388 12.07 -11.50 11.49
CA TYR A 388 12.74 -12.73 11.09
C TYR A 388 13.82 -12.48 10.02
N GLU A 389 13.48 -11.77 8.96
CA GLU A 389 14.42 -11.46 7.88
C GLU A 389 15.53 -10.47 8.32
N SER A 390 15.26 -9.70 9.39
CA SER A 390 16.28 -8.86 10.06
C SER A 390 17.13 -9.61 11.09
N GLY A 391 16.91 -10.92 11.29
CA GLY A 391 17.68 -11.73 12.24
C GLY A 391 17.37 -11.47 13.72
N ILE A 392 16.28 -10.74 14.02
CA ILE A 392 15.88 -10.40 15.40
C ILE A 392 15.10 -11.54 16.04
N VAL A 393 14.17 -12.15 15.29
CA VAL A 393 13.43 -13.31 15.77
C VAL A 393 13.77 -14.56 14.97
N ASN A 394 13.64 -15.71 15.62
CA ASN A 394 13.75 -17.02 14.98
C ASN A 394 12.49 -17.84 15.28
N GLY A 395 12.27 -18.93 14.54
CA GLY A 395 11.27 -19.92 14.89
C GLY A 395 11.63 -20.66 16.18
N THR A 396 10.66 -21.36 16.75
CA THR A 396 10.89 -22.38 17.79
C THR A 396 11.46 -23.67 17.17
N SER A 397 11.29 -23.82 15.85
CA SER A 397 11.95 -24.78 14.99
C SER A 397 12.18 -24.16 13.60
N ALA A 398 12.78 -24.88 12.68
CA ALA A 398 12.99 -24.43 11.30
C ALA A 398 11.67 -24.09 10.56
N THR A 399 10.54 -24.63 10.98
CA THR A 399 9.23 -24.46 10.30
C THR A 399 8.10 -24.06 11.24
N THR A 400 8.38 -23.72 12.49
CA THR A 400 7.37 -23.36 13.49
C THR A 400 7.73 -22.07 14.17
N TYR A 401 6.82 -21.10 14.21
CA TYR A 401 6.99 -19.83 14.91
C TYR A 401 6.40 -19.86 16.32
N ALA A 402 5.29 -20.59 16.51
CA ALA A 402 4.49 -20.64 17.74
C ALA A 402 3.96 -19.25 18.16
N PRO A 403 3.11 -18.58 17.35
CA PRO A 403 2.70 -17.19 17.56
C PRO A 403 1.99 -16.95 18.91
N ASP A 404 1.24 -17.93 19.40
CA ASP A 404 0.46 -17.86 20.64
C ASP A 404 1.24 -18.26 21.90
N ALA A 405 2.48 -18.73 21.74
CA ALA A 405 3.32 -19.08 22.88
C ALA A 405 3.66 -17.82 23.69
N LYS A 406 3.52 -17.91 25.01
CA LYS A 406 3.91 -16.86 25.93
C LYS A 406 5.44 -16.74 25.98
N LEU A 407 5.93 -15.54 26.22
CA LEU A 407 7.36 -15.31 26.38
C LEU A 407 7.72 -15.08 27.85
N SER A 408 8.84 -15.68 28.23
CA SER A 408 9.49 -15.35 29.50
C SER A 408 10.20 -13.99 29.43
N TRP A 409 10.49 -13.43 30.60
CA TRP A 409 11.26 -12.19 30.73
C TRP A 409 12.55 -12.22 29.91
N ALA A 410 13.37 -13.25 30.09
CA ALA A 410 14.62 -13.35 29.36
C ALA A 410 14.41 -13.39 27.84
N ALA A 411 13.38 -14.11 27.35
CA ALA A 411 13.10 -14.19 25.92
C ALA A 411 12.58 -12.87 25.35
N ALA A 412 11.73 -12.17 26.09
CA ALA A 412 11.19 -10.88 25.68
C ALA A 412 12.29 -9.79 25.66
N LEU A 413 13.11 -9.73 26.73
CA LEU A 413 14.26 -8.82 26.81
C LEU A 413 15.26 -9.06 25.68
N LYS A 414 15.57 -10.33 25.38
CA LYS A 414 16.45 -10.69 24.26
C LYS A 414 15.98 -10.06 22.96
N LEU A 415 14.71 -10.26 22.59
CA LEU A 415 14.16 -9.71 21.35
C LEU A 415 14.22 -8.18 21.32
N LEU A 416 13.90 -7.55 22.43
CA LEU A 416 13.88 -6.10 22.56
C LEU A 416 15.31 -5.52 22.45
N LEU A 417 16.28 -6.06 23.20
CA LEU A 417 17.67 -5.58 23.22
C LEU A 417 18.40 -5.85 21.90
N VAL A 418 18.16 -7.00 21.27
CA VAL A 418 18.71 -7.31 19.94
C VAL A 418 18.14 -6.34 18.90
N SER A 419 16.84 -6.10 18.95
CA SER A 419 16.19 -5.14 18.04
C SER A 419 16.67 -3.71 18.25
N HIS A 420 16.97 -3.33 19.49
CA HIS A 420 17.48 -1.99 19.82
C HIS A 420 18.97 -1.83 19.48
N GLY A 421 19.72 -2.92 19.37
CA GLY A 421 21.15 -2.93 19.06
C GLY A 421 22.07 -2.96 20.30
N ASP A 422 21.52 -3.09 21.51
CA ASP A 422 22.30 -3.17 22.76
C ASP A 422 22.84 -4.56 23.05
N LEU A 423 22.30 -5.58 22.40
CA LEU A 423 22.74 -6.96 22.50
C LEU A 423 22.90 -7.53 21.10
N LYS A 424 24.06 -8.14 20.81
CA LYS A 424 24.24 -8.85 19.55
C LYS A 424 23.50 -10.18 19.58
N SER A 425 22.95 -10.58 18.43
CA SER A 425 22.21 -11.84 18.31
C SER A 425 23.05 -13.06 18.69
N GLU A 426 24.36 -13.05 18.38
CA GLU A 426 25.34 -14.09 18.74
C GLU A 426 25.57 -14.21 20.24
N ASP A 427 25.61 -13.08 20.98
CA ASP A 427 25.79 -13.05 22.44
C ASP A 427 24.52 -13.49 23.18
N ALA A 428 23.39 -13.48 22.49
CA ALA A 428 22.09 -13.92 22.99
C ALA A 428 21.79 -15.40 22.67
N THR A 429 22.82 -16.23 22.55
CA THR A 429 22.74 -17.68 22.28
C THR A 429 23.62 -18.47 23.29
N GLY A 430 23.57 -19.80 23.21
CA GLY A 430 24.36 -20.67 24.11
C GLY A 430 23.70 -20.90 25.47
N VAL A 431 24.38 -21.54 26.38
CA VAL A 431 23.83 -22.00 27.67
C VAL A 431 23.47 -20.86 28.60
N ASP A 432 24.25 -19.79 28.61
CA ASP A 432 24.06 -18.62 29.51
C ASP A 432 23.29 -17.46 28.88
N TRP A 433 22.66 -17.64 27.72
CA TRP A 433 22.01 -16.56 26.98
C TRP A 433 21.00 -15.76 27.84
N SER A 434 20.21 -16.43 28.68
CA SER A 434 19.21 -15.82 29.54
C SER A 434 19.88 -14.93 30.61
N LYS A 435 20.92 -15.44 31.25
CA LYS A 435 21.70 -14.71 32.26
C LYS A 435 22.39 -13.48 31.65
N ASN A 436 23.01 -13.63 30.48
CA ASN A 436 23.65 -12.53 29.75
C ASN A 436 22.66 -11.45 29.36
N THR A 437 21.47 -11.86 28.90
CA THR A 437 20.37 -10.93 28.55
C THR A 437 19.90 -10.12 29.75
N ILE A 438 19.67 -10.77 30.89
CA ILE A 438 19.22 -10.09 32.13
C ILE A 438 20.32 -9.15 32.65
N ALA A 439 21.58 -9.60 32.67
CA ALA A 439 22.71 -8.77 33.08
C ALA A 439 22.81 -7.50 32.21
N LYS A 440 22.62 -7.61 30.89
CA LYS A 440 22.63 -6.46 29.99
C LYS A 440 21.43 -5.52 30.22
N ALA A 441 20.26 -6.07 30.46
CA ALA A 441 19.08 -5.27 30.80
C ALA A 441 19.25 -4.54 32.16
N ALA A 442 19.87 -5.17 33.14
CA ALA A 442 20.19 -4.55 34.44
C ALA A 442 21.27 -3.46 34.30
N GLU A 443 22.32 -3.68 33.51
CA GLU A 443 23.33 -2.67 33.16
C GLU A 443 22.68 -1.39 32.60
N LEU A 444 21.63 -1.55 31.79
CA LEU A 444 20.87 -0.46 31.19
C LEU A 444 19.82 0.15 32.15
N GLY A 445 19.72 -0.35 33.40
CA GLY A 445 18.75 0.14 34.38
C GLY A 445 17.28 -0.20 34.07
N LEU A 446 17.07 -1.23 33.26
CA LEU A 446 15.71 -1.62 32.82
C LEU A 446 15.05 -2.60 33.78
N VAL A 447 15.83 -3.43 34.46
CA VAL A 447 15.36 -4.47 35.38
C VAL A 447 16.37 -4.64 36.54
N GLU A 448 15.96 -5.33 37.63
CA GLU A 448 16.88 -5.73 38.68
C GLU A 448 17.74 -6.91 38.24
N ALA A 449 18.97 -7.00 38.77
CA ALA A 449 19.95 -8.04 38.40
C ALA A 449 19.50 -9.46 38.78
N GLU A 450 18.69 -9.61 39.82
CA GLU A 450 18.16 -10.87 40.35
C GLU A 450 16.84 -11.30 39.71
N LEU A 451 16.42 -10.64 38.63
CA LEU A 451 15.17 -10.96 37.91
C LEU A 451 15.12 -12.45 37.53
N ASP A 452 14.01 -13.12 37.89
CA ASP A 452 13.73 -14.47 37.39
C ASP A 452 13.35 -14.44 35.92
N GLY A 453 14.33 -14.68 35.05
CA GLY A 453 14.16 -14.64 33.61
C GLY A 453 13.27 -15.75 33.04
N ALA A 454 12.93 -16.79 33.82
CA ALA A 454 12.06 -17.87 33.38
C ALA A 454 10.57 -17.55 33.54
N LYS A 455 10.24 -16.58 34.38
CA LYS A 455 8.85 -16.14 34.58
C LYS A 455 8.28 -15.47 33.34
N ASP A 456 7.02 -15.70 33.05
CA ASP A 456 6.29 -14.99 31.99
C ASP A 456 6.27 -13.49 32.24
N ILE A 457 6.52 -12.70 31.20
CA ILE A 457 6.40 -11.24 31.26
C ILE A 457 4.95 -10.80 31.03
N SER A 458 4.47 -9.86 31.84
CA SER A 458 3.16 -9.26 31.63
C SER A 458 3.21 -8.15 30.57
N ARG A 459 2.05 -7.79 30.06
CA ARG A 459 1.87 -6.72 29.09
C ARG A 459 2.33 -5.37 29.61
N LEU A 460 2.03 -5.07 30.88
CA LEU A 460 2.48 -3.84 31.54
C LEU A 460 4.00 -3.79 31.66
N GLU A 461 4.61 -4.85 32.22
CA GLU A 461 6.05 -4.92 32.44
C GLU A 461 6.83 -4.77 31.12
N PHE A 462 6.39 -5.44 30.05
CA PHE A 462 7.04 -5.31 28.75
C PHE A 462 6.93 -3.89 28.19
N CYS A 463 5.77 -3.26 28.29
CA CYS A 463 5.57 -1.90 27.80
C CYS A 463 6.44 -0.89 28.57
N GLN A 464 6.53 -1.02 29.89
CA GLN A 464 7.39 -0.16 30.71
C GLN A 464 8.86 -0.27 30.31
N VAL A 465 9.37 -1.49 30.15
CA VAL A 465 10.76 -1.72 29.73
C VAL A 465 11.00 -1.22 28.31
N ALA A 466 10.06 -1.46 27.40
CA ALA A 466 10.14 -1.01 26.02
C ALA A 466 10.17 0.51 25.90
N ALA A 467 9.32 1.21 26.67
CA ALA A 467 9.29 2.67 26.69
C ALA A 467 10.60 3.25 27.26
N LYS A 468 11.06 2.72 28.40
CA LYS A 468 12.32 3.15 29.05
C LYS A 468 13.52 2.96 28.13
N LEU A 469 13.66 1.80 27.48
CA LEU A 469 14.75 1.52 26.54
C LEU A 469 14.76 2.52 25.38
N ASN A 470 13.58 2.89 24.87
CA ASN A 470 13.44 3.87 23.80
C ASN A 470 13.42 5.32 24.27
N LYS A 471 13.71 5.58 25.57
CA LYS A 471 13.79 6.90 26.20
C LYS A 471 12.50 7.72 26.03
N LEU A 472 11.36 7.06 26.02
CA LEU A 472 10.07 7.74 26.05
C LEU A 472 9.80 8.23 27.47
N GLU A 473 9.47 9.50 27.60
CA GLU A 473 9.02 10.08 28.87
C GLU A 473 7.59 9.62 29.19
N GLU A 474 7.26 9.52 30.48
CA GLU A 474 5.90 9.20 30.89
C GLU A 474 4.92 10.23 30.32
N SER A 475 3.88 9.76 29.64
CA SER A 475 2.83 10.63 29.12
C SER A 475 2.02 11.26 30.27
N LYS A 476 1.64 12.53 30.08
CA LYS A 476 0.72 13.26 30.94
C LYS A 476 -0.72 13.16 30.44
N THR A 477 -0.96 12.48 29.34
CA THR A 477 -2.30 12.25 28.79
C THR A 477 -3.08 11.35 29.74
N GLU A 478 -4.31 11.73 30.05
CA GLU A 478 -5.21 10.89 30.85
C GLU A 478 -5.45 9.55 30.15
N SER A 479 -5.35 8.46 30.89
CA SER A 479 -5.52 7.14 30.31
C SER A 479 -6.96 6.92 29.82
N LYS A 480 -7.08 6.45 28.59
CA LYS A 480 -8.35 5.94 28.04
C LYS A 480 -8.74 4.57 28.57
N PHE A 481 -7.82 3.88 29.29
CA PHE A 481 -8.05 2.52 29.79
C PHE A 481 -8.57 2.58 31.24
N THR A 482 -9.62 1.83 31.50
CA THR A 482 -10.24 1.72 32.82
C THR A 482 -9.43 0.86 33.81
N ASP A 483 -8.53 0.02 33.28
CA ASP A 483 -7.75 -0.97 34.01
C ASP A 483 -6.23 -0.69 34.03
N CYS A 484 -5.78 0.42 33.44
CA CYS A 484 -4.36 0.81 33.40
C CYS A 484 -4.21 2.33 33.27
N ALA A 485 -3.52 2.95 34.24
CA ALA A 485 -3.22 4.38 34.25
C ALA A 485 -1.70 4.65 34.21
N ASP A 486 -0.91 3.71 33.68
CA ASP A 486 0.55 3.81 33.63
C ASP A 486 1.01 4.81 32.55
N GLY A 487 1.89 5.76 32.93
CA GLY A 487 2.38 6.81 32.04
C GLY A 487 3.23 6.30 30.87
N TYR A 488 4.01 5.21 31.03
CA TYR A 488 4.78 4.61 29.95
C TYR A 488 3.89 3.86 28.95
N VAL A 489 2.81 3.24 29.43
CA VAL A 489 1.80 2.65 28.55
C VAL A 489 1.17 3.74 27.70
N MET A 490 0.80 4.86 28.30
CA MET A 490 0.23 5.99 27.54
C MET A 490 1.23 6.63 26.59
N ALA A 491 2.51 6.71 26.95
CA ALA A 491 3.55 7.18 26.03
C ALA A 491 3.67 6.31 24.76
N LEU A 492 3.54 4.99 24.90
CA LEU A 492 3.53 4.07 23.75
C LEU A 492 2.22 4.17 22.94
N VAL A 493 1.11 4.50 23.60
CA VAL A 493 -0.18 4.79 22.91
C VAL A 493 -0.10 6.08 22.11
N ASP A 494 0.42 7.15 22.72
CA ASP A 494 0.60 8.46 22.07
C ASP A 494 1.58 8.37 20.88
N ALA A 495 2.56 7.47 20.96
CA ALA A 495 3.50 7.16 19.87
C ALA A 495 2.96 6.13 18.85
N GLU A 496 1.70 5.72 18.95
CA GLU A 496 1.03 4.74 18.07
C GLU A 496 1.71 3.35 18.00
N VAL A 497 2.54 3.03 19.00
CA VAL A 497 3.22 1.74 19.12
C VAL A 497 2.28 0.63 19.57
N ILE A 498 1.36 0.94 20.46
CA ILE A 498 0.39 0.00 21.01
C ILE A 498 -1.02 0.58 21.04
N ASN A 499 -1.99 -0.34 21.10
CA ASN A 499 -3.39 -0.03 21.41
C ASN A 499 -3.86 -0.88 22.59
N GLY A 500 -5.05 -0.61 23.12
CA GLY A 500 -5.72 -1.48 24.08
C GLY A 500 -6.06 -2.85 23.48
N MET A 501 -6.46 -3.77 24.33
CA MET A 501 -7.12 -5.02 23.90
C MET A 501 -8.53 -4.73 23.40
N THR A 502 -9.16 -3.73 24.00
CA THR A 502 -10.39 -3.07 23.51
C THR A 502 -10.15 -1.55 23.48
N GLU A 503 -11.17 -0.78 23.13
CA GLU A 503 -11.09 0.69 23.16
C GLU A 503 -10.79 1.22 24.58
N THR A 504 -11.25 0.53 25.62
CA THR A 504 -11.23 0.98 27.02
C THR A 504 -10.48 0.05 27.98
N THR A 505 -9.89 -1.06 27.51
CA THR A 505 -9.13 -2.00 28.35
C THR A 505 -7.76 -2.29 27.78
N PHE A 506 -6.76 -2.41 28.67
CA PHE A 506 -5.36 -2.70 28.32
C PHE A 506 -4.94 -4.12 28.68
N GLU A 507 -5.50 -4.70 29.76
CA GLU A 507 -5.16 -6.00 30.36
C GLU A 507 -3.70 -6.06 30.86
N PRO A 508 -3.31 -5.23 31.83
CA PRO A 508 -1.91 -5.05 32.24
C PRO A 508 -1.23 -6.33 32.75
N ALA A 509 -1.98 -7.22 33.42
CA ALA A 509 -1.45 -8.47 33.99
C ALA A 509 -1.40 -9.63 33.00
N ALA A 510 -1.95 -9.51 31.79
CA ALA A 510 -1.94 -10.57 30.79
C ALA A 510 -0.52 -10.86 30.31
N SER A 511 -0.14 -12.14 30.21
CA SER A 511 1.13 -12.53 29.60
C SER A 511 1.11 -12.25 28.10
N LEU A 512 2.18 -11.69 27.55
CA LEU A 512 2.30 -11.41 26.12
C LEU A 512 2.72 -12.65 25.31
N THR A 513 2.11 -12.79 24.14
CA THR A 513 2.49 -13.81 23.19
C THR A 513 3.65 -13.36 22.29
N ARG A 514 4.30 -14.31 21.62
CA ARG A 514 5.37 -14.06 20.64
C ARG A 514 4.89 -13.11 19.52
N ALA A 515 3.67 -13.31 19.03
CA ALA A 515 3.07 -12.46 17.99
C ALA A 515 2.86 -11.01 18.48
N GLN A 516 2.38 -10.83 19.71
CA GLN A 516 2.16 -9.50 20.29
C GLN A 516 3.48 -8.75 20.51
N ILE A 517 4.48 -9.42 21.07
CA ILE A 517 5.82 -8.83 21.27
C ILE A 517 6.47 -8.46 19.94
N ALA A 518 6.39 -9.34 18.93
CA ALA A 518 6.91 -9.02 17.60
C ALA A 518 6.26 -7.76 17.01
N LYS A 519 4.94 -7.59 17.16
CA LYS A 519 4.26 -6.38 16.70
C LYS A 519 4.74 -5.13 17.42
N ILE A 520 4.87 -5.17 18.75
CA ILE A 520 5.33 -4.01 19.54
C ILE A 520 6.76 -3.62 19.12
N ILE A 521 7.68 -4.58 19.03
CA ILE A 521 9.06 -4.33 18.60
C ILE A 521 9.11 -3.76 17.17
N TYR A 522 8.32 -4.30 16.26
CA TYR A 522 8.24 -3.79 14.90
C TYR A 522 7.79 -2.33 14.85
N GLN A 523 6.75 -1.96 15.61
CA GLN A 523 6.27 -0.59 15.70
C GLN A 523 7.31 0.35 16.32
N LEU A 524 8.00 -0.09 17.37
CA LEU A 524 9.12 0.67 17.95
C LEU A 524 10.22 0.96 16.93
N ASN A 525 10.52 0.03 16.04
CA ASN A 525 11.51 0.22 14.98
C ASN A 525 11.05 1.21 13.90
N LEU A 526 9.74 1.38 13.70
CA LEU A 526 9.20 2.37 12.76
C LEU A 526 9.33 3.81 13.27
N ILE A 527 9.17 4.03 14.59
CA ILE A 527 9.28 5.38 15.18
C ILE A 527 10.73 5.86 15.34
N LYS A 528 11.73 4.95 15.22
CA LYS A 528 13.16 5.29 15.25
C LYS A 528 13.70 5.81 13.90
N LYS A 529 12.98 5.59 12.83
CA LYS A 529 13.36 6.02 11.47
C LYS A 529 12.82 7.41 11.17
#